data_ca018e8f7110ba4d8612d431dae2dca5
#
_entry.id   ca018e8f7110ba4d8612d431dae2dca5
#
_cell.length_a   1.000
_cell.length_b   1.000
_cell.length_c   1.000
_cell.angle_alpha   90.00
_cell.angle_beta   90.00
_cell.angle_gamma   90.00
#
_symmetry.space_group_name_H-M   'P 1'
#
loop_
_entity.id
_entity.type
_entity.pdbx_description
1 polymer ?
#
loop_
_entity_poly.entity_id
_entity_poly.type
_entity_poly.pdbx_seq_one_letter_code
_entity_poly.pdbx_strand_id
1 'polypeptide(L)'
;RLLSPLKVFKIKVHTLAMMMTLALRFIPTLIEEIDRIMNAQKARGADLETGGIIQRAKALVPIFIPLMVSSFRRAYELAFAMTCRCYTGGEGRTRMKQMKLSGRDFVALFVCVALTAGVVILNIFFEAVI
;
A
#
# COMPACT_ATOMS: atom_id res chain seq x y z
N ARG A 1 -14.40 -1.23 10.46
CA ARG A 1 -15.87 -1.10 10.46
C ARG A 1 -16.44 -0.66 9.10
N LEU A 2 -15.72 0.12 8.29
CA LEU A 2 -16.14 0.55 6.95
C LEU A 2 -16.29 -0.62 5.94
N LEU A 3 -15.56 -1.71 6.10
CA LEU A 3 -15.63 -2.90 5.25
C LEU A 3 -16.63 -3.97 5.75
N SER A 4 -17.44 -3.63 6.77
CA SER A 4 -18.46 -4.53 7.32
C SER A 4 -19.50 -5.03 6.29
N PRO A 5 -19.95 -4.21 5.31
CA PRO A 5 -20.90 -4.68 4.29
C PRO A 5 -20.34 -5.75 3.35
N LEU A 6 -19.00 -5.85 3.20
CA LEU A 6 -18.38 -6.90 2.40
C LEU A 6 -18.50 -8.31 3.02
N LYS A 7 -18.91 -8.43 4.27
CA LYS A 7 -19.27 -9.74 4.88
C LYS A 7 -20.41 -10.42 4.14
N VAL A 8 -21.29 -9.67 3.51
CA VAL A 8 -22.42 -10.20 2.72
C VAL A 8 -21.94 -11.02 1.52
N PHE A 9 -20.76 -10.69 0.97
CA PHE A 9 -20.15 -11.41 -0.15
C PHE A 9 -19.30 -12.64 0.25
N LYS A 10 -19.45 -13.18 1.48
CA LYS A 10 -18.66 -14.33 2.00
C LYS A 10 -17.12 -14.13 1.93
N ILE A 11 -16.64 -12.93 1.68
CA ILE A 11 -15.20 -12.62 1.64
C ILE A 11 -14.71 -12.60 3.09
N LYS A 12 -13.65 -13.32 3.37
CA LYS A 12 -12.97 -13.27 4.68
C LYS A 12 -12.29 -11.92 4.85
N VAL A 13 -13.06 -10.92 5.32
CA VAL A 13 -12.64 -9.50 5.46
C VAL A 13 -11.32 -9.36 6.22
N HIS A 14 -11.10 -10.23 7.20
CA HIS A 14 -9.84 -10.25 7.95
C HIS A 14 -8.65 -10.61 7.08
N THR A 15 -8.78 -11.62 6.22
CA THR A 15 -7.72 -12.05 5.30
C THR A 15 -7.43 -10.96 4.27
N LEU A 16 -8.48 -10.34 3.74
CA LEU A 16 -8.33 -9.22 2.79
C LEU A 16 -7.63 -8.02 3.43
N ALA A 17 -8.03 -7.63 4.64
CA ALA A 17 -7.39 -6.55 5.37
C ALA A 17 -5.90 -6.84 5.63
N MET A 18 -5.56 -8.09 5.95
CA MET A 18 -4.19 -8.53 6.13
C MET A 18 -3.40 -8.45 4.81
N MET A 19 -3.97 -8.95 3.70
CA MET A 19 -3.34 -8.86 2.38
C MET A 19 -3.05 -7.40 1.99
N MET A 20 -4.02 -6.50 2.20
CA MET A 20 -3.83 -5.07 1.94
C MET A 20 -2.73 -4.46 2.81
N THR A 21 -2.68 -4.80 4.09
CA THR A 21 -1.64 -4.30 5.00
C THR A 21 -0.26 -4.78 4.57
N LEU A 22 -0.14 -6.05 4.17
CA LEU A 22 1.11 -6.61 3.64
C LEU A 22 1.51 -5.94 2.32
N ALA A 23 0.56 -5.75 1.41
CA ALA A 23 0.80 -5.08 0.14
C ALA A 23 1.36 -3.66 0.37
N LEU A 24 0.69 -2.84 1.21
CA LEU A 24 1.15 -1.49 1.53
C LEU A 24 2.54 -1.48 2.17
N ARG A 25 2.88 -2.49 2.98
CA ARG A 25 4.20 -2.61 3.59
C ARG A 25 5.27 -2.98 2.56
N PHE A 26 4.93 -3.81 1.56
CA PHE A 26 5.90 -4.26 0.56
C PHE A 26 6.14 -3.25 -0.56
N ILE A 27 5.24 -2.30 -0.81
CA ILE A 27 5.40 -1.27 -1.85
C ILE A 27 6.77 -0.56 -1.75
N PRO A 28 7.18 0.02 -0.61
CA PRO A 28 8.48 0.69 -0.51
C PRO A 28 9.64 -0.25 -0.83
N THR A 29 9.59 -1.47 -0.31
CA THR A 29 10.65 -2.47 -0.52
C THR A 29 10.74 -2.92 -1.98
N LEU A 30 9.59 -3.02 -2.69
CA LEU A 30 9.57 -3.34 -4.12
C LEU A 30 10.12 -2.19 -4.97
N ILE A 31 9.88 -0.94 -4.59
CA ILE A 31 10.43 0.24 -5.27
C ILE A 31 11.97 0.20 -5.19
N GLU A 32 12.53 -0.01 -4.00
CA GLU A 32 13.97 -0.14 -3.81
C GLU A 32 14.56 -1.30 -4.63
N GLU A 33 13.85 -2.41 -4.73
CA GLU A 33 14.27 -3.58 -5.51
C GLU A 33 14.26 -3.28 -7.00
N ILE A 34 13.23 -2.59 -7.51
CA ILE A 34 13.14 -2.15 -8.90
C ILE A 34 14.31 -1.24 -9.24
N ASP A 35 14.61 -0.25 -8.40
CA ASP A 35 15.73 0.68 -8.62
C ASP A 35 17.07 -0.07 -8.68
N ARG A 36 17.27 -1.04 -7.79
CA ARG A 36 18.46 -1.88 -7.78
C ARG A 36 18.60 -2.70 -9.05
N ILE A 37 17.52 -3.35 -9.49
CA ILE A 37 17.49 -4.14 -10.72
C ILE A 37 17.71 -3.24 -11.94
N MET A 38 17.05 -2.09 -12.01
CA MET A 38 17.20 -1.12 -13.10
C MET A 38 18.66 -0.64 -13.23
N ASN A 39 19.29 -0.27 -12.11
CA ASN A 39 20.68 0.16 -12.11
C ASN A 39 21.62 -0.96 -12.57
N ALA A 40 21.37 -2.20 -12.14
CA ALA A 40 22.12 -3.37 -12.59
C ALA A 40 21.95 -3.63 -14.09
N GLN A 41 20.74 -3.45 -14.65
CA GLN A 41 20.48 -3.64 -16.08
C GLN A 41 21.08 -2.50 -16.92
N LYS A 42 21.03 -1.25 -16.44
CA LYS A 42 21.71 -0.11 -17.07
C LYS A 42 23.23 -0.34 -17.13
N ALA A 43 23.84 -0.85 -16.07
CA ALA A 43 25.25 -1.19 -16.04
C ALA A 43 25.63 -2.32 -17.04
N ARG A 44 24.68 -3.17 -17.42
CA ARG A 44 24.83 -4.20 -18.47
C ARG A 44 24.56 -3.68 -19.88
N GLY A 45 24.32 -2.37 -20.05
CA GLY A 45 24.07 -1.74 -21.33
C GLY A 45 22.61 -1.87 -21.81
N ALA A 46 21.67 -2.19 -20.91
CA ALA A 46 20.26 -2.19 -21.28
C ALA A 46 19.76 -0.76 -21.51
N ASP A 47 19.33 -0.49 -22.73
CA ASP A 47 18.73 0.79 -23.10
C ASP A 47 17.21 0.72 -22.87
N LEU A 48 16.73 1.43 -21.83
CA LEU A 48 15.34 1.41 -21.40
C LEU A 48 14.55 2.60 -21.95
N GLU A 49 15.22 3.59 -22.54
CA GLU A 49 14.64 4.89 -22.87
C GLU A 49 14.47 5.09 -24.37
N THR A 50 15.30 4.44 -25.22
CA THR A 50 15.25 4.59 -26.66
C THR A 50 14.46 3.49 -27.36
N GLY A 51 13.74 3.84 -28.43
CA GLY A 51 13.05 2.88 -29.29
C GLY A 51 11.51 2.93 -29.23
N GLY A 52 10.89 2.16 -30.12
CA GLY A 52 9.44 2.02 -30.23
C GLY A 52 8.83 1.25 -29.04
N ILE A 53 7.49 1.30 -28.93
CA ILE A 53 6.73 0.69 -27.81
C ILE A 53 7.06 -0.80 -27.62
N ILE A 54 7.21 -1.55 -28.69
CA ILE A 54 7.54 -2.99 -28.67
C ILE A 54 8.95 -3.20 -28.14
N GLN A 55 9.90 -2.34 -28.51
CA GLN A 55 11.30 -2.43 -28.10
C GLN A 55 11.44 -2.10 -26.63
N ARG A 56 10.71 -1.11 -26.12
CA ARG A 56 10.60 -0.79 -24.68
C ARG A 56 10.00 -1.94 -23.88
N ALA A 57 8.92 -2.56 -24.37
CA ALA A 57 8.32 -3.73 -23.72
C ALA A 57 9.31 -4.89 -23.61
N LYS A 58 10.10 -5.14 -24.67
CA LYS A 58 11.14 -6.18 -24.65
C LYS A 58 12.29 -5.86 -23.68
N ALA A 59 12.62 -4.58 -23.53
CA ALA A 59 13.65 -4.12 -22.56
C ALA A 59 13.19 -4.23 -21.11
N LEU A 60 11.87 -4.27 -20.83
CA LEU A 60 11.33 -4.48 -19.47
C LEU A 60 11.40 -5.95 -19.02
N VAL A 61 11.46 -6.92 -19.93
CA VAL A 61 11.50 -8.36 -19.57
C VAL A 61 12.67 -8.72 -18.66
N PRO A 62 13.93 -8.26 -18.91
CA PRO A 62 15.06 -8.52 -18.03
C PRO A 62 14.93 -7.90 -16.63
N ILE A 63 14.03 -6.92 -16.45
CA ILE A 63 13.71 -6.32 -15.14
C ILE A 63 12.59 -7.12 -14.47
N PHE A 64 11.59 -7.53 -15.25
CA PHE A 64 10.41 -8.18 -14.72
C PHE A 64 10.72 -9.59 -14.17
N ILE A 65 11.56 -10.37 -14.84
CA ILE A 65 11.91 -11.74 -14.41
C ILE A 65 12.57 -11.75 -13.03
N PRO A 66 13.66 -11.00 -12.77
CA PRO A 66 14.27 -10.94 -11.44
C PRO A 66 13.31 -10.42 -10.37
N LEU A 67 12.48 -9.41 -10.70
CA LEU A 67 11.49 -8.86 -9.78
C LEU A 67 10.45 -9.91 -9.37
N MET A 68 9.95 -10.71 -10.32
CA MET A 68 9.03 -11.81 -10.05
C MET A 68 9.66 -12.85 -9.13
N VAL A 69 10.89 -13.30 -9.43
CA VAL A 69 11.60 -14.28 -8.61
C VAL A 69 11.81 -13.77 -7.19
N SER A 70 12.23 -12.50 -7.03
CA SER A 70 12.40 -11.86 -5.72
C SER A 70 11.05 -11.78 -4.95
N SER A 71 9.97 -11.41 -5.64
CA SER A 71 8.63 -11.32 -5.04
C SER A 71 8.13 -12.68 -4.54
N PHE A 72 8.31 -13.75 -5.33
CA PHE A 72 7.93 -15.10 -4.92
C PHE A 72 8.78 -15.59 -3.74
N ARG A 73 10.08 -15.31 -3.72
CA ARG A 73 10.94 -15.66 -2.59
C ARG A 73 10.46 -15.00 -1.31
N ARG A 74 10.16 -13.69 -1.34
CA ARG A 74 9.62 -12.95 -0.20
C ARG A 74 8.27 -13.48 0.26
N ALA A 75 7.38 -13.83 -0.70
CA ALA A 75 6.09 -14.42 -0.37
C ALA A 75 6.24 -15.77 0.33
N TYR A 76 7.19 -16.60 -0.12
CA TYR A 76 7.50 -17.88 0.51
C TYR A 76 8.06 -17.70 1.93
N GLU A 77 9.04 -16.82 2.11
CA GLU A 77 9.62 -16.52 3.42
C GLU A 77 8.57 -15.99 4.41
N LEU A 78 7.67 -15.11 3.92
CA LEU A 78 6.57 -14.60 4.73
C LEU A 78 5.59 -15.72 5.11
N ALA A 79 5.19 -16.56 4.16
CA ALA A 79 4.29 -17.68 4.41
C ALA A 79 4.90 -18.65 5.44
N PHE A 80 6.20 -18.96 5.30
CA PHE A 80 6.93 -19.79 6.25
C PHE A 80 6.97 -19.16 7.64
N ALA A 81 7.31 -17.88 7.74
CA ALA A 81 7.32 -17.16 9.02
C ALA A 81 5.92 -17.11 9.68
N MET A 82 4.85 -17.07 8.87
CA MET A 82 3.48 -17.11 9.38
C MET A 82 3.09 -18.49 9.89
N THR A 83 3.48 -19.56 9.20
CA THR A 83 3.24 -20.93 9.67
C THR A 83 3.99 -21.21 10.97
N CYS A 84 5.25 -20.76 11.11
CA CYS A 84 6.01 -20.87 12.34
C CYS A 84 5.37 -20.13 13.53
N ARG A 85 4.57 -19.08 13.25
CA ARG A 85 3.78 -18.35 14.25
C ARG A 85 2.38 -18.92 14.46
N CYS A 86 2.12 -20.14 13.98
CA CYS A 86 0.83 -20.82 14.07
C CYS A 86 -0.33 -19.98 13.49
N TYR A 87 -0.10 -19.31 12.36
CA TYR A 87 -1.15 -18.55 11.69
C TYR A 87 -2.15 -19.51 11.02
N THR A 88 -3.36 -19.60 11.56
CA THR A 88 -4.46 -20.46 11.06
C THR A 88 -5.61 -19.69 10.39
N GLY A 89 -5.40 -18.41 10.10
CA GLY A 89 -6.45 -17.56 9.52
C GLY A 89 -7.01 -16.54 10.51
N GLY A 90 -8.17 -15.97 10.18
CA GLY A 90 -8.77 -14.87 10.96
C GLY A 90 -9.80 -15.28 11.98
N GLU A 91 -10.24 -16.56 11.99
CA GLU A 91 -11.27 -17.04 12.89
C GLU A 91 -10.67 -17.31 14.29
N GLY A 92 -11.39 -16.85 15.35
CA GLY A 92 -10.95 -17.05 16.75
C GLY A 92 -9.81 -16.15 17.23
N ARG A 93 -9.32 -15.17 16.42
CA ARG A 93 -8.26 -14.27 16.87
C ARG A 93 -8.79 -13.09 17.68
N THR A 94 -8.15 -12.84 18.82
CA THR A 94 -8.34 -11.64 19.62
C THR A 94 -7.42 -10.52 19.14
N ARG A 95 -7.88 -9.28 19.23
CA ARG A 95 -7.04 -8.11 18.92
C ARG A 95 -6.29 -7.67 20.18
N MET A 96 -4.96 -7.59 20.10
CA MET A 96 -4.11 -7.13 21.22
C MET A 96 -4.37 -5.66 21.55
N LYS A 97 -4.65 -4.81 20.56
CA LYS A 97 -4.99 -3.41 20.73
C LYS A 97 -6.30 -3.09 20.03
N GLN A 98 -7.32 -2.78 20.80
CA GLN A 98 -8.61 -2.36 20.27
C GLN A 98 -8.65 -0.82 20.24
N MET A 99 -8.72 -0.25 19.05
CA MET A 99 -8.96 1.18 18.90
C MET A 99 -10.43 1.45 19.19
N LYS A 100 -10.68 2.29 20.18
CA LYS A 100 -12.01 2.82 20.51
C LYS A 100 -11.98 4.32 20.25
N LEU A 101 -13.00 4.82 19.55
CA LEU A 101 -13.19 6.26 19.41
C LEU A 101 -13.42 6.86 20.79
N SER A 102 -12.61 7.83 21.17
CA SER A 102 -12.72 8.58 22.41
C SER A 102 -13.40 9.93 22.13
N GLY A 103 -14.00 10.55 23.15
CA GLY A 103 -14.54 11.90 23.02
C GLY A 103 -13.52 12.94 22.56
N ARG A 104 -12.24 12.71 22.85
CA ARG A 104 -11.11 13.54 22.38
C ARG A 104 -10.94 13.52 20.87
N ASP A 105 -11.30 12.41 20.21
CA ASP A 105 -11.21 12.27 18.75
C ASP A 105 -12.27 13.13 18.06
N PHE A 106 -13.47 13.24 18.68
CA PHE A 106 -14.54 14.14 18.19
C PHE A 106 -14.15 15.60 18.33
N VAL A 107 -13.49 15.99 19.43
CA VAL A 107 -13.00 17.35 19.62
C VAL A 107 -11.92 17.67 18.58
N ALA A 108 -10.98 16.76 18.35
CA ALA A 108 -9.94 16.93 17.34
C ALA A 108 -10.54 17.06 15.94
N LEU A 109 -11.52 16.22 15.59
CA LEU A 109 -12.23 16.28 14.31
C LEU A 109 -12.95 17.63 14.14
N PHE A 110 -13.65 18.09 15.17
CA PHE A 110 -14.36 19.37 15.15
C PHE A 110 -13.40 20.55 14.94
N VAL A 111 -12.27 20.55 15.64
CA VAL A 111 -11.22 21.59 15.48
C VAL A 111 -10.66 21.57 14.06
N CYS A 112 -10.36 20.41 13.50
CA CYS A 112 -9.88 20.29 12.12
C CYS A 112 -10.89 20.83 11.11
N VAL A 113 -12.15 20.46 11.26
CA VAL A 113 -13.24 20.93 10.36
C VAL A 113 -13.44 22.45 10.50
N ALA A 114 -13.42 22.99 11.71
CA ALA A 114 -13.56 24.43 11.96
C ALA A 114 -12.39 25.22 11.35
N LEU A 115 -11.15 24.74 11.50
CA LEU A 115 -9.98 25.36 10.90
C LEU A 115 -10.04 25.34 9.37
N THR A 116 -10.42 24.19 8.78
CA THR A 116 -10.54 24.07 7.32
C THR A 116 -11.63 24.98 6.77
N ALA A 117 -12.79 25.04 7.44
CA ALA A 117 -13.88 25.95 7.08
C ALA A 117 -13.44 27.42 7.20
N GLY A 118 -12.72 27.78 8.26
CA GLY A 118 -12.17 29.14 8.44
C GLY A 118 -11.22 29.55 7.33
N VAL A 119 -10.31 28.68 6.94
CA VAL A 119 -9.36 28.94 5.83
C VAL A 119 -10.10 29.08 4.50
N VAL A 120 -11.09 28.23 4.23
CA VAL A 120 -11.89 28.32 2.99
C VAL A 120 -12.69 29.63 2.94
N ILE A 121 -13.33 30.04 4.03
CA ILE A 121 -14.08 31.29 4.12
C ILE A 121 -13.15 32.50 3.90
N LEU A 122 -11.97 32.50 4.54
CA LEU A 122 -10.98 33.55 4.36
C LEU A 122 -10.50 33.62 2.90
N ASN A 123 -10.27 32.49 2.26
CA ASN A 123 -9.82 32.43 0.87
C ASN A 123 -10.87 33.00 -0.08
N ILE A 124 -12.14 32.60 0.10
CA ILE A 124 -13.26 33.12 -0.70
C ILE A 124 -13.44 34.64 -0.49
N PHE A 125 -13.28 35.10 0.76
CA PHE A 125 -13.41 36.53 1.05
C PHE A 125 -12.26 37.36 0.45
N PHE A 126 -11.07 36.82 0.39
CA PHE A 126 -9.89 37.45 -0.22
C PHE A 126 -9.99 37.49 -1.76
N GLU A 127 -10.52 36.41 -2.39
CA GLU A 127 -10.79 36.41 -3.84
C GLU A 127 -11.95 37.34 -4.23
N ALA A 128 -12.89 37.59 -3.32
CA ALA A 128 -14.02 38.50 -3.59
C ALA A 128 -13.66 39.98 -3.41
N VAL A 129 -12.51 40.30 -2.79
CA VAL A 129 -12.05 41.69 -2.50
C VAL A 129 -11.00 42.16 -3.50
N ILE A 130 -10.37 41.27 -4.28
CA ILE A 130 -9.41 41.59 -5.35
C ILE A 130 -10.11 41.51 -6.70
#